data_a54d3a46bb20962f1a36897e751faa40
#
_entry.id   a54d3a46bb20962f1a36897e751faa40
#
_cell.length_a   1.000
_cell.length_b   1.000
_cell.length_c   1.000
_cell.angle_alpha   90.00
_cell.angle_beta   90.00
_cell.angle_gamma   90.00
#
_symmetry.space_group_name_H-M   'P 1'
#
loop_
_entity.id
_entity.type
_entity.pdbx_description
1 polymer ?
#
loop_
_entity_poly.entity_id
_entity_poly.type
_entity_poly.pdbx_seq_one_letter_code
_entity_poly.pdbx_strand_id
1 'polypeptide(L)'
;SLHCKNKMVTYGVNADLKNNTIVDSRTCPKCGNALEYRSVVYSRLGDYVCRSCGYSRPNPDYCITDIMELNELVSRFMINSHLVRLSLGGVYNVYNFCAAVCVLGVFGINDVSAVCDYGGAFGRMEHFKCGSRDVLLMLVKNPVGLSSCINYVSKLQGNPAIVFALNDNAADGRDVSWIWD
;
A
#
# COMPACT_ATOMS: atom_id res chain seq x y z
N SER A 1 -12.85 8.71 -19.85
CA SER A 1 -11.47 9.22 -19.78
C SER A 1 -11.51 10.61 -19.17
N LEU A 2 -10.87 10.80 -18.04
CA LEU A 2 -10.62 12.13 -17.47
C LEU A 2 -9.64 12.83 -18.43
N HIS A 3 -10.14 13.78 -19.23
CA HIS A 3 -9.28 14.70 -19.98
C HIS A 3 -8.71 15.73 -19.01
N CYS A 4 -7.62 15.38 -18.34
CA CYS A 4 -6.90 16.34 -17.52
C CYS A 4 -6.13 17.29 -18.46
N LYS A 5 -6.43 18.60 -18.39
CA LYS A 5 -5.72 19.63 -19.16
C LYS A 5 -4.34 19.93 -18.57
N ASN A 6 -4.08 19.53 -17.33
CA ASN A 6 -2.85 19.77 -16.62
C ASN A 6 -1.85 18.62 -16.82
N LYS A 7 -0.57 18.91 -16.62
CA LYS A 7 0.48 17.89 -16.60
C LYS A 7 0.14 16.85 -15.51
N MET A 8 0.04 15.60 -15.91
CA MET A 8 -0.15 14.48 -14.99
C MET A 8 1.22 14.00 -14.55
N VAL A 9 1.38 13.84 -13.24
CA VAL A 9 2.56 13.23 -12.61
C VAL A 9 2.12 11.90 -12.00
N THR A 10 2.89 10.86 -12.23
CA THR A 10 2.55 9.49 -11.87
C THR A 10 3.56 8.90 -10.89
N TYR A 11 3.10 7.99 -10.04
CA TYR A 11 3.97 7.26 -9.11
C TYR A 11 3.64 5.77 -9.12
N GLY A 12 4.59 4.95 -8.68
CA GLY A 12 4.39 3.51 -8.60
C GLY A 12 5.58 2.73 -8.05
N VAL A 13 5.38 1.43 -7.91
CA VAL A 13 6.37 0.49 -7.41
C VAL A 13 6.68 -0.53 -8.51
N ASN A 14 7.95 -0.74 -8.81
CA ASN A 14 8.49 -1.70 -9.78
C ASN A 14 9.30 -2.80 -9.06
N ALA A 15 8.73 -3.38 -8.03
CA ALA A 15 9.34 -4.50 -7.32
C ALA A 15 8.50 -5.76 -7.50
N ASP A 16 9.16 -6.89 -7.65
CA ASP A 16 8.51 -8.21 -7.60
C ASP A 16 8.50 -8.68 -6.15
N LEU A 17 7.37 -8.52 -5.48
CA LEU A 17 7.24 -8.90 -4.07
C LEU A 17 6.80 -10.35 -3.88
N LYS A 18 6.63 -11.14 -4.95
CA LYS A 18 6.15 -12.54 -4.91
C LYS A 18 4.97 -12.77 -3.94
N ASN A 19 4.15 -11.75 -3.77
CA ASN A 19 3.01 -11.81 -2.86
C ASN A 19 1.82 -12.45 -3.57
N ASN A 20 1.24 -13.48 -2.97
CA ASN A 20 -0.07 -14.05 -3.35
C ASN A 20 -1.19 -13.08 -2.94
N THR A 21 -1.15 -11.84 -3.42
CA THR A 21 -2.21 -10.88 -3.17
C THR A 21 -3.41 -11.18 -4.05
N ILE A 22 -4.59 -11.21 -3.45
CA ILE A 22 -5.85 -11.29 -4.18
C ILE A 22 -5.97 -10.02 -5.04
N VAL A 23 -6.19 -10.20 -6.32
CA VAL A 23 -6.41 -9.09 -7.27
C VAL A 23 -7.91 -8.90 -7.41
N ASP A 24 -8.43 -7.80 -6.87
CA ASP A 24 -9.88 -7.49 -6.83
C ASP A 24 -10.52 -7.42 -8.22
N SER A 25 -9.79 -6.97 -9.22
CA SER A 25 -10.29 -6.92 -10.60
C SER A 25 -9.15 -7.05 -11.60
N ARG A 26 -9.31 -8.01 -12.50
CA ARG A 26 -8.38 -8.25 -13.62
C ARG A 26 -8.93 -7.75 -14.94
N THR A 27 -9.90 -6.86 -14.93
CA THR A 27 -10.55 -6.35 -16.14
C THR A 27 -9.96 -5.02 -16.58
N CYS A 28 -9.75 -4.90 -17.89
CA CYS A 28 -9.26 -3.68 -18.50
C CYS A 28 -10.32 -2.56 -18.46
N PRO A 29 -10.02 -1.39 -17.89
CA PRO A 29 -10.99 -0.30 -17.80
C PRO A 29 -11.32 0.32 -19.17
N LYS A 30 -10.53 0.02 -20.21
CA LYS A 30 -10.73 0.56 -21.55
C LYS A 30 -11.63 -0.32 -22.43
N CYS A 31 -11.51 -1.64 -22.33
CA CYS A 31 -12.24 -2.56 -23.23
C CYS A 31 -12.94 -3.73 -22.51
N GLY A 32 -12.88 -3.82 -21.19
CA GLY A 32 -13.52 -4.88 -20.39
C GLY A 32 -12.84 -6.25 -20.43
N ASN A 33 -11.84 -6.46 -21.31
CA ASN A 33 -11.13 -7.73 -21.40
C ASN A 33 -10.15 -7.90 -20.21
N ALA A 34 -9.65 -9.12 -20.00
CA ALA A 34 -8.71 -9.43 -18.94
C ALA A 34 -7.40 -8.63 -19.07
N LEU A 35 -6.87 -8.19 -17.93
CA LEU A 35 -5.50 -7.69 -17.79
C LEU A 35 -4.55 -8.84 -17.49
N GLU A 36 -3.40 -8.83 -18.14
CA GLU A 36 -2.27 -9.70 -17.83
C GLU A 36 -1.29 -8.94 -16.95
N TYR A 37 -0.94 -9.51 -15.81
CA TYR A 37 0.01 -8.93 -14.87
C TYR A 37 1.37 -9.61 -15.01
N ARG A 38 2.43 -8.82 -15.21
CA ARG A 38 3.82 -9.27 -15.13
C ARG A 38 4.30 -9.32 -13.68
N SER A 39 3.84 -8.37 -12.87
CA SER A 39 4.05 -8.38 -11.42
C SER A 39 2.85 -7.75 -10.72
N VAL A 40 2.54 -8.26 -9.54
CA VAL A 40 1.52 -7.69 -8.64
C VAL A 40 2.23 -7.26 -7.38
N VAL A 41 2.09 -5.99 -7.00
CA VAL A 41 2.74 -5.43 -5.81
C VAL A 41 1.76 -5.34 -4.64
N TYR A 42 0.57 -4.79 -4.89
CA TYR A 42 -0.46 -4.63 -3.87
C TYR A 42 -1.84 -4.53 -4.54
N SER A 43 -2.77 -5.40 -4.17
CA SER A 43 -4.10 -5.47 -4.79
C SER A 43 -3.99 -5.54 -6.32
N ARG A 44 -4.59 -4.60 -7.05
CA ARG A 44 -4.47 -4.48 -8.52
C ARG A 44 -3.33 -3.57 -8.99
N LEU A 45 -2.49 -3.12 -8.06
CA LEU A 45 -1.33 -2.30 -8.40
C LEU A 45 -0.15 -3.21 -8.78
N GLY A 46 0.41 -2.96 -9.94
CA GLY A 46 1.50 -3.75 -10.49
C GLY A 46 1.83 -3.37 -11.93
N ASP A 47 2.59 -4.18 -12.59
CA ASP A 47 2.87 -4.04 -14.02
C ASP A 47 1.87 -4.89 -14.81
N TYR A 48 0.99 -4.24 -15.55
CA TYR A 48 -0.09 -4.88 -16.30
C TYR A 48 -0.16 -4.43 -17.74
N VAL A 49 -0.71 -5.30 -18.59
CA VAL A 49 -1.02 -5.02 -19.99
C VAL A 49 -2.32 -5.71 -20.41
N CYS A 50 -3.13 -5.03 -21.18
CA CYS A 50 -4.27 -5.64 -21.89
C CYS A 50 -3.83 -6.08 -23.27
N ARG A 51 -3.84 -7.39 -23.53
CA ARG A 51 -3.48 -7.93 -24.86
C ARG A 51 -4.45 -7.52 -25.96
N SER A 52 -5.71 -7.24 -25.59
CA SER A 52 -6.76 -6.92 -26.58
C SER A 52 -6.70 -5.50 -27.10
N CYS A 53 -6.33 -4.51 -26.28
CA CYS A 53 -6.37 -3.09 -26.67
C CYS A 53 -5.06 -2.32 -26.42
N GLY A 54 -4.02 -3.00 -25.95
CA GLY A 54 -2.72 -2.38 -25.66
C GLY A 54 -2.69 -1.47 -24.41
N TYR A 55 -3.80 -1.36 -23.67
CA TYR A 55 -3.81 -0.59 -22.43
C TYR A 55 -2.82 -1.19 -21.43
N SER A 56 -1.92 -0.38 -20.93
CA SER A 56 -0.89 -0.81 -19.99
C SER A 56 -0.63 0.24 -18.92
N ARG A 57 0.04 -0.16 -17.87
CA ARG A 57 0.52 0.78 -16.86
C ARG A 57 1.54 1.74 -17.49
N PRO A 58 1.38 3.07 -17.32
CA PRO A 58 2.41 4.02 -17.73
C PRO A 58 3.67 3.85 -16.87
N ASN A 59 4.83 4.23 -17.41
CA ASN A 59 6.05 4.34 -16.61
C ASN A 59 5.84 5.46 -15.58
N PRO A 60 6.01 5.21 -14.28
CA PRO A 60 5.81 6.24 -13.28
C PRO A 60 6.96 7.24 -13.26
N ASP A 61 6.64 8.53 -13.04
CA ASP A 61 7.62 9.60 -12.86
C ASP A 61 8.38 9.44 -11.54
N TYR A 62 7.68 8.97 -10.51
CA TYR A 62 8.24 8.57 -9.21
C TYR A 62 8.12 7.06 -9.07
N CYS A 63 9.28 6.39 -9.06
CA CYS A 63 9.33 4.94 -9.10
C CYS A 63 10.13 4.37 -7.92
N ILE A 64 9.49 3.54 -7.12
CA ILE A 64 10.19 2.72 -6.13
C ILE A 64 10.65 1.43 -6.81
N THR A 65 11.93 1.15 -6.67
CA THR A 65 12.59 -0.07 -7.13
C THR A 65 13.34 -0.73 -5.96
N ASP A 66 13.86 -1.92 -6.18
CA ASP A 66 14.81 -2.59 -5.29
C ASP A 66 14.40 -2.54 -3.81
N ILE A 67 13.25 -3.12 -3.48
CA ILE A 67 12.85 -3.25 -2.08
C ILE A 67 13.78 -4.26 -1.39
N MET A 68 14.71 -3.73 -0.60
CA MET A 68 15.76 -4.49 0.08
C MET A 68 15.30 -5.05 1.41
N GLU A 69 14.40 -4.33 2.09
CA GLU A 69 13.83 -4.72 3.36
C GLU A 69 12.37 -4.30 3.41
N LEU A 70 11.51 -5.22 3.78
CA LEU A 70 10.09 -4.98 3.97
C LEU A 70 9.61 -5.89 5.10
N ASN A 71 9.59 -5.34 6.29
CA ASN A 71 9.11 -6.04 7.47
C ASN A 71 8.00 -5.24 8.16
N GLU A 72 7.74 -5.55 9.40
CA GLU A 72 6.64 -4.99 10.19
C GLU A 72 6.87 -3.54 10.61
N LEU A 73 8.11 -3.15 10.76
CA LEU A 73 8.49 -1.86 11.35
C LEU A 73 9.21 -0.95 10.38
N VAL A 74 9.86 -1.53 9.38
CA VAL A 74 10.77 -0.81 8.50
C VAL A 74 10.60 -1.26 7.06
N SER A 75 10.67 -0.29 6.17
CA SER A 75 10.83 -0.54 4.73
C SER A 75 12.10 0.15 4.23
N ARG A 76 12.91 -0.55 3.42
CA ARG A 76 14.13 -0.03 2.81
C ARG A 76 14.12 -0.30 1.32
N PHE A 77 14.22 0.74 0.53
CA PHE A 77 14.03 0.66 -0.92
C PHE A 77 14.71 1.82 -1.65
N MET A 78 14.80 1.70 -2.97
CA MET A 78 15.24 2.79 -3.84
C MET A 78 14.04 3.55 -4.39
N ILE A 79 14.11 4.88 -4.42
CA ILE A 79 13.18 5.74 -5.17
C ILE A 79 13.98 6.70 -6.05
N ASN A 80 13.76 6.68 -7.35
CA ASN A 80 14.48 7.51 -8.33
C ASN A 80 16.00 7.54 -8.07
N SER A 81 16.59 6.36 -7.81
CA SER A 81 18.03 6.15 -7.50
C SER A 81 18.50 6.66 -6.13
N HIS A 82 17.59 7.08 -5.26
CA HIS A 82 17.91 7.43 -3.88
C HIS A 82 17.49 6.32 -2.91
N LEU A 83 18.41 5.95 -2.01
CA LEU A 83 18.11 4.98 -0.96
C LEU A 83 17.29 5.64 0.14
N VAL A 84 16.18 5.02 0.50
CA VAL A 84 15.27 5.46 1.56
C VAL A 84 15.12 4.36 2.60
N ARG A 85 15.10 4.77 3.87
CA ARG A 85 14.64 3.97 4.99
C ARG A 85 13.41 4.64 5.60
N LEU A 86 12.29 3.93 5.56
CA LEU A 86 11.01 4.39 6.11
C LEU A 86 10.77 3.66 7.43
N SER A 87 10.45 4.41 8.49
CA SER A 87 10.10 3.88 9.82
C SER A 87 8.67 3.32 9.89
N LEU A 88 8.20 2.78 8.77
CA LEU A 88 6.92 2.10 8.62
C LEU A 88 7.10 0.85 7.76
N GLY A 89 6.53 -0.26 8.21
CA GLY A 89 6.49 -1.50 7.45
C GLY A 89 5.26 -1.63 6.56
N GLY A 90 5.27 -2.66 5.73
CA GLY A 90 4.16 -3.02 4.89
C GLY A 90 4.13 -2.32 3.52
N VAL A 91 3.76 -3.09 2.49
CA VAL A 91 3.80 -2.63 1.10
C VAL A 91 2.90 -1.42 0.82
N TYR A 92 1.78 -1.31 1.51
CA TYR A 92 0.88 -0.16 1.35
C TYR A 92 1.53 1.15 1.85
N ASN A 93 2.37 1.11 2.89
CA ASN A 93 3.11 2.27 3.35
C ASN A 93 4.21 2.69 2.36
N VAL A 94 4.79 1.75 1.64
CA VAL A 94 5.70 2.03 0.52
C VAL A 94 4.98 2.82 -0.58
N TYR A 95 3.74 2.45 -0.93
CA TYR A 95 2.92 3.23 -1.87
C TYR A 95 2.55 4.61 -1.33
N ASN A 96 2.14 4.69 -0.06
CA ASN A 96 1.80 5.97 0.60
C ASN A 96 3.00 6.92 0.61
N PHE A 97 4.19 6.41 0.93
CA PHE A 97 5.43 7.17 0.85
C PHE A 97 5.70 7.69 -0.56
N CYS A 98 5.59 6.81 -1.57
CA CYS A 98 5.79 7.20 -2.97
C CYS A 98 4.83 8.31 -3.41
N ALA A 99 3.57 8.23 -3.00
CA ALA A 99 2.57 9.25 -3.24
C ALA A 99 2.93 10.58 -2.56
N ALA A 100 3.35 10.54 -1.29
CA ALA A 100 3.77 11.74 -0.55
C ALA A 100 4.96 12.42 -1.21
N VAL A 101 6.00 11.66 -1.57
CA VAL A 101 7.19 12.20 -2.26
C VAL A 101 6.83 12.77 -3.64
N CYS A 102 5.93 12.13 -4.37
CA CYS A 102 5.43 12.64 -5.65
C CYS A 102 4.75 14.01 -5.47
N VAL A 103 3.90 14.16 -4.45
CA VAL A 103 3.24 15.44 -4.14
C VAL A 103 4.26 16.50 -3.73
N LEU A 104 5.18 16.18 -2.82
CA LEU A 104 6.25 17.10 -2.41
C LEU A 104 7.08 17.59 -3.61
N GLY A 105 7.45 16.67 -4.51
CA GLY A 105 8.18 17.00 -5.72
C GLY A 105 7.43 17.93 -6.68
N VAL A 106 6.09 17.80 -6.78
CA VAL A 106 5.25 18.74 -7.55
C VAL A 106 5.32 20.15 -6.97
N PHE A 107 5.47 20.28 -5.65
CA PHE A 107 5.66 21.56 -4.96
C PHE A 107 7.12 22.02 -4.87
N GLY A 108 8.07 21.28 -5.49
CA GLY A 108 9.50 21.62 -5.46
C GLY A 108 10.17 21.33 -4.12
N ILE A 109 9.55 20.53 -3.25
CA ILE A 109 10.10 20.15 -1.94
C ILE A 109 10.88 18.86 -2.11
N ASN A 110 12.19 18.90 -1.91
CA ASN A 110 13.09 17.76 -2.08
C ASN A 110 13.45 17.08 -0.75
N ASP A 111 13.25 17.75 0.37
CA ASP A 111 13.49 17.16 1.70
C ASP A 111 12.31 16.26 2.09
N VAL A 112 12.57 14.97 2.19
CA VAL A 112 11.59 13.94 2.54
C VAL A 112 11.84 13.35 3.94
N SER A 113 12.76 13.94 4.73
CA SER A 113 13.15 13.41 6.05
C SER A 113 11.95 13.24 6.98
N ALA A 114 11.07 14.23 7.06
CA ALA A 114 9.86 14.17 7.88
C ALA A 114 8.91 13.03 7.47
N VAL A 115 8.90 12.65 6.19
CA VAL A 115 8.09 11.51 5.71
C VAL A 115 8.77 10.18 6.08
N CYS A 116 10.09 10.13 6.04
CA CYS A 116 10.86 8.94 6.42
C CYS A 116 10.72 8.61 7.91
N ASP A 117 10.67 9.63 8.75
CA ASP A 117 10.61 9.50 10.21
C ASP A 117 9.19 9.34 10.75
N TYR A 118 8.19 9.43 9.88
CA TYR A 118 6.80 9.24 10.30
C TYR A 118 6.55 7.81 10.78
N GLY A 119 6.20 7.66 12.05
CA GLY A 119 6.03 6.37 12.74
C GLY A 119 4.61 5.80 12.76
N GLY A 120 3.72 6.34 11.95
CA GLY A 120 2.30 5.97 11.97
C GLY A 120 1.49 6.79 12.98
N ALA A 121 0.19 6.87 12.79
CA ALA A 121 -0.75 7.53 13.69
C ALA A 121 -2.19 7.05 13.45
N PHE A 122 -3.08 7.36 14.40
CA PHE A 122 -4.53 7.14 14.28
C PHE A 122 -4.90 5.69 13.94
N GLY A 123 -4.32 4.73 14.67
CA GLY A 123 -4.58 3.31 14.52
C GLY A 123 -3.94 2.66 13.28
N ARG A 124 -3.07 3.35 12.56
CA ARG A 124 -2.38 2.78 11.39
C ARG A 124 -1.00 2.31 11.77
N MET A 125 -0.88 1.03 12.16
CA MET A 125 0.36 0.44 12.67
C MET A 125 0.88 1.18 13.91
N GLU A 126 -0.03 1.60 14.78
CA GLU A 126 0.30 2.38 15.97
C GLU A 126 0.73 1.45 17.10
N HIS A 127 1.97 1.64 17.58
CA HIS A 127 2.54 0.88 18.68
C HIS A 127 2.45 1.68 19.97
N PHE A 128 1.94 1.06 21.01
CA PHE A 128 1.91 1.65 22.33
C PHE A 128 1.99 0.60 23.44
N LYS A 129 2.29 1.03 24.67
CA LYS A 129 2.31 0.17 25.83
C LYS A 129 1.05 0.36 26.67
N CYS A 130 0.45 -0.77 27.06
CA CYS A 130 -0.65 -0.81 28.02
C CYS A 130 -0.21 -1.66 29.22
N GLY A 131 0.24 -1.00 30.30
CA GLY A 131 0.92 -1.65 31.40
C GLY A 131 2.23 -2.30 30.95
N SER A 132 2.38 -3.59 31.17
CA SER A 132 3.56 -4.38 30.73
C SER A 132 3.41 -4.97 29.32
N ARG A 133 2.32 -4.71 28.62
CA ARG A 133 2.02 -5.32 27.32
C ARG A 133 2.32 -4.34 26.20
N ASP A 134 2.95 -4.84 25.14
CA ASP A 134 3.06 -4.14 23.86
C ASP A 134 1.78 -4.36 23.08
N VAL A 135 1.19 -3.26 22.58
CA VAL A 135 -0.05 -3.27 21.82
C VAL A 135 0.20 -2.68 20.45
N LEU A 136 -0.26 -3.36 19.43
CA LEU A 136 -0.29 -2.87 18.05
C LEU A 136 -1.75 -2.65 17.64
N LEU A 137 -2.08 -1.42 17.30
CA LEU A 137 -3.40 -1.05 16.81
C LEU A 137 -3.39 -0.93 15.26
N MET A 138 -4.27 -1.68 14.63
CA MET A 138 -4.38 -1.74 13.17
C MET A 138 -5.82 -1.45 12.74
N LEU A 139 -6.05 -0.29 12.14
CA LEU A 139 -7.36 0.08 11.60
C LEU A 139 -7.57 -0.57 10.22
N VAL A 140 -8.69 -1.24 10.07
CA VAL A 140 -9.11 -1.91 8.82
C VAL A 140 -10.39 -1.26 8.31
N LYS A 141 -10.45 -0.94 7.02
CA LYS A 141 -11.62 -0.30 6.39
C LYS A 141 -12.10 -1.02 5.12
N ASN A 142 -11.46 -2.09 4.72
CA ASN A 142 -11.83 -2.85 3.52
C ASN A 142 -11.17 -4.24 3.52
N PRO A 143 -11.64 -5.20 2.69
CA PRO A 143 -11.11 -6.57 2.63
C PRO A 143 -9.60 -6.63 2.36
N VAL A 144 -9.07 -5.77 1.49
CA VAL A 144 -7.64 -5.73 1.17
C VAL A 144 -6.80 -5.32 2.38
N GLY A 145 -7.30 -4.34 3.15
CA GLY A 145 -6.68 -3.93 4.41
C GLY A 145 -6.70 -5.05 5.44
N LEU A 146 -7.82 -5.76 5.58
CA LEU A 146 -7.94 -6.91 6.47
C LEU A 146 -6.97 -8.03 6.09
N SER A 147 -6.92 -8.41 4.83
CA SER A 147 -5.99 -9.42 4.31
C SER A 147 -4.54 -9.03 4.58
N SER A 148 -4.19 -7.75 4.43
CA SER A 148 -2.86 -7.23 4.73
C SER A 148 -2.53 -7.35 6.22
N CYS A 149 -3.49 -7.03 7.10
CA CYS A 149 -3.33 -7.18 8.55
C CYS A 149 -3.16 -8.64 8.97
N ILE A 150 -3.96 -9.56 8.41
CA ILE A 150 -3.85 -10.99 8.67
C ILE A 150 -2.48 -11.51 8.21
N ASN A 151 -2.05 -11.15 7.00
CA ASN A 151 -0.73 -11.52 6.48
C ASN A 151 0.42 -10.96 7.33
N TYR A 152 0.24 -9.78 7.90
CA TYR A 152 1.18 -9.21 8.84
C TYR A 152 1.24 -10.04 10.13
N VAL A 153 0.11 -10.24 10.78
CA VAL A 153 0.02 -10.96 12.06
C VAL A 153 0.55 -12.40 11.93
N SER A 154 0.30 -13.07 10.80
CA SER A 154 0.79 -14.43 10.55
C SER A 154 2.32 -14.55 10.47
N LYS A 155 3.03 -13.44 10.27
CA LYS A 155 4.49 -13.39 10.22
C LYS A 155 5.13 -12.97 11.54
N LEU A 156 4.34 -12.53 12.52
CA LEU A 156 4.84 -12.18 13.85
C LEU A 156 5.38 -13.42 14.55
N GLN A 157 6.52 -13.24 15.19
CA GLN A 157 7.07 -14.29 16.06
C GLN A 157 6.34 -14.30 17.40
N GLY A 158 6.23 -15.47 17.98
CA GLY A 158 5.51 -15.66 19.23
C GLY A 158 4.04 -16.04 19.03
N ASN A 159 3.24 -15.85 20.06
CA ASN A 159 1.80 -16.16 20.03
C ASN A 159 1.00 -14.93 20.49
N PRO A 160 0.85 -13.90 19.64
CA PRO A 160 0.15 -12.68 20.01
C PRO A 160 -1.34 -12.96 20.27
N ALA A 161 -1.90 -12.32 21.27
CA ALA A 161 -3.35 -12.28 21.44
C ALA A 161 -3.94 -11.29 20.43
N ILE A 162 -4.93 -11.73 19.66
CA ILE A 162 -5.61 -10.89 18.68
C ILE A 162 -6.97 -10.49 19.25
N VAL A 163 -7.24 -9.18 19.22
CA VAL A 163 -8.56 -8.63 19.55
C VAL A 163 -9.09 -7.98 18.28
N PHE A 164 -10.22 -8.49 17.81
CA PHE A 164 -10.92 -7.93 16.66
C PHE A 164 -12.13 -7.14 17.15
N ALA A 165 -12.15 -5.84 16.90
CA ALA A 165 -13.26 -4.97 17.23
C ALA A 165 -13.97 -4.50 15.96
N LEU A 166 -15.24 -4.78 15.88
CA LEU A 166 -16.12 -4.41 14.77
C LEU A 166 -17.30 -3.61 15.31
N ASN A 167 -17.64 -2.52 14.66
CA ASN A 167 -18.85 -1.78 14.99
C ASN A 167 -19.68 -1.51 13.73
N ASP A 168 -20.97 -1.30 13.90
CA ASP A 168 -21.96 -0.99 12.87
C ASP A 168 -22.55 0.42 13.03
N ASN A 169 -21.82 1.34 13.63
CA ASN A 169 -22.25 2.71 13.79
C ASN A 169 -22.49 3.40 12.44
N ALA A 170 -23.48 4.28 12.36
CA ALA A 170 -23.89 4.91 11.11
C ALA A 170 -22.76 5.70 10.43
N ALA A 171 -21.78 6.21 11.19
CA ALA A 171 -20.60 6.91 10.67
C ALA A 171 -19.63 6.00 9.92
N ASP A 172 -19.58 4.70 10.28
CA ASP A 172 -18.69 3.71 9.65
C ASP A 172 -19.42 2.82 8.64
N GLY A 173 -20.72 3.04 8.45
CA GLY A 173 -21.58 2.18 7.65
C GLY A 173 -22.21 1.05 8.48
N ARG A 174 -23.46 0.73 8.18
CA ARG A 174 -24.20 -0.36 8.87
C ARG A 174 -23.95 -1.73 8.26
N ASP A 175 -23.46 -1.75 7.04
CA ASP A 175 -23.14 -2.99 6.33
C ASP A 175 -21.68 -3.34 6.54
N VAL A 176 -21.45 -4.45 7.20
CA VAL A 176 -20.12 -4.99 7.48
C VAL A 176 -19.82 -6.25 6.67
N SER A 177 -20.68 -6.59 5.71
CA SER A 177 -20.52 -7.78 4.87
C SER A 177 -19.22 -7.78 4.07
N TRP A 178 -18.73 -6.60 3.72
CA TRP A 178 -17.47 -6.41 3.02
C TRP A 178 -16.23 -7.04 3.70
N ILE A 179 -16.33 -7.40 4.97
CA ILE A 179 -15.23 -8.07 5.70
C ILE A 179 -15.09 -9.52 5.26
N TRP A 180 -16.19 -10.13 4.79
CA TRP A 180 -16.29 -11.55 4.50
C TRP A 180 -16.23 -11.90 3.01
N ASP A 181 -16.14 -10.90 2.14
CA ASP A 181 -16.09 -11.07 0.67
C ASP A 181 -14.71 -11.50 0.17
#